data_08717d430e7abc8d1f26f6209862fe30
#
_entry.id   08717d430e7abc8d1f26f6209862fe30
#
_cell.length_a   1.000
_cell.length_b   1.000
_cell.length_c   1.000
_cell.angle_alpha   90.00
_cell.angle_beta   90.00
_cell.angle_gamma   90.00
#
_symmetry.space_group_name_H-M   'P 1'
#
loop_
_entity.id
_entity.type
_entity.pdbx_description
1 polymer ?
#
loop_
_entity_poly.entity_id
_entity_poly.type
_entity_poly.pdbx_seq_one_letter_code
_entity_poly.pdbx_strand_id
1 'polypeptide(L)'
;MNKFSRTLLAVSLGVSCSCIVAAQEKAMGSSPIPRVLQITREFTKPGKAGMVHDKAESAFVQAMSRAKSPTHYIGMTSLSGKPRALFLTQFESFEAWEKDNQAVEKNAALSAALDRASMADGELLDSIDQGVFVFNEELSLRPRPDLSQMRYLDISVYHVRPGHNKDWTDIVKMVKDTYEKAVPEAHWGVFAQFYGGEGGTYLVLTARKSLTEVDRSFLDTKQFRAAMGEDGMKKLDELVAVSIESSMHNLFAFNPRMSYVADEWIKNDDFWKPKAAAMPAVAAKPATEDKKAKP
;
A
#
# COMPACT_ATOMS: atom_id res chain seq x y z
N MET A 1 -4.62 -86.15 29.53
CA MET A 1 -3.20 -86.56 29.39
C MET A 1 -2.45 -85.54 28.54
N ASN A 2 -1.28 -85.11 29.04
CA ASN A 2 -0.24 -84.31 28.44
C ASN A 2 -0.57 -82.87 28.01
N LYS A 3 -0.35 -81.89 28.81
CA LYS A 3 0.86 -81.08 29.12
C LYS A 3 1.79 -80.89 27.92
N PHE A 4 1.83 -79.66 27.40
CA PHE A 4 3.15 -79.04 27.08
C PHE A 4 3.04 -77.50 27.19
N SER A 5 3.74 -77.03 28.19
CA SER A 5 4.08 -75.61 28.43
C SER A 5 5.00 -75.14 27.34
N ARG A 6 4.76 -73.98 26.73
CA ARG A 6 5.76 -73.24 25.96
C ARG A 6 5.71 -71.78 26.34
N THR A 7 6.70 -71.46 27.14
CA THR A 7 7.14 -70.08 27.44
C THR A 7 7.50 -69.38 26.14
N LEU A 8 6.79 -68.31 25.83
CA LEU A 8 7.16 -67.38 24.78
C LEU A 8 7.72 -66.12 25.41
N LEU A 9 9.01 -65.92 25.15
CA LEU A 9 9.81 -64.76 25.48
C LEU A 9 9.26 -63.54 24.71
N ALA A 10 8.73 -62.57 25.44
CA ALA A 10 8.29 -61.29 24.86
C ALA A 10 9.54 -60.42 24.63
N VAL A 11 9.97 -60.34 23.38
CA VAL A 11 10.94 -59.33 22.93
C VAL A 11 10.15 -58.06 22.68
N SER A 12 10.21 -57.09 23.59
CA SER A 12 9.71 -55.75 23.41
C SER A 12 10.61 -54.99 22.45
N LEU A 13 10.26 -54.95 21.15
CA LEU A 13 10.80 -53.97 20.24
C LEU A 13 10.13 -52.61 20.56
N GLY A 14 10.88 -51.78 21.26
CA GLY A 14 10.59 -50.37 21.39
C GLY A 14 10.66 -49.69 20.03
N VAL A 15 9.54 -49.52 19.35
CA VAL A 15 9.42 -48.60 18.22
C VAL A 15 9.38 -47.20 18.80
N SER A 16 10.56 -46.57 18.86
CA SER A 16 10.69 -45.14 19.07
C SER A 16 10.02 -44.43 17.89
N CYS A 17 8.74 -44.10 18.05
CA CYS A 17 8.05 -43.20 17.14
C CYS A 17 8.67 -41.80 17.33
N SER A 18 9.75 -41.54 16.63
CA SER A 18 10.26 -40.16 16.44
C SER A 18 9.18 -39.41 15.69
N CYS A 19 8.32 -38.73 16.45
CA CYS A 19 7.49 -37.67 15.93
C CYS A 19 8.46 -36.62 15.35
N ILE A 20 8.74 -36.74 14.06
CA ILE A 20 9.24 -35.61 13.27
C ILE A 20 8.09 -34.61 13.31
N VAL A 21 8.13 -33.73 14.30
CA VAL A 21 7.44 -32.45 14.24
C VAL A 21 8.11 -31.74 13.08
N ALA A 22 7.56 -31.96 11.88
CA ALA A 22 7.75 -31.01 10.78
C ALA A 22 7.18 -29.71 11.33
N ALA A 23 8.06 -28.89 11.90
CA ALA A 23 7.81 -27.49 12.04
C ALA A 23 7.56 -27.02 10.61
N GLN A 24 6.27 -26.94 10.24
CA GLN A 24 5.86 -26.13 9.13
C GLN A 24 6.36 -24.73 9.50
N GLU A 25 7.51 -24.37 8.95
CA GLU A 25 7.85 -22.97 8.75
C GLU A 25 6.65 -22.37 8.04
N LYS A 26 5.82 -21.74 8.84
CA LYS A 26 4.80 -20.84 8.35
C LYS A 26 5.60 -19.78 7.62
N ALA A 27 5.70 -19.93 6.29
CA ALA A 27 6.28 -18.94 5.43
C ALA A 27 5.62 -17.60 5.82
N MET A 28 6.38 -16.74 6.46
CA MET A 28 5.98 -15.38 6.77
C MET A 28 5.64 -14.74 5.43
N GLY A 29 4.35 -14.54 5.16
CA GLY A 29 3.98 -13.68 4.05
C GLY A 29 2.99 -14.18 3.03
N SER A 30 2.03 -15.02 3.36
CA SER A 30 0.98 -15.34 2.40
C SER A 30 -0.45 -15.08 2.90
N SER A 31 -0.67 -13.95 3.56
CA SER A 31 -2.04 -13.45 3.59
C SER A 31 -2.46 -13.15 2.16
N PRO A 32 -3.67 -13.57 1.74
CA PRO A 32 -4.17 -13.24 0.41
C PRO A 32 -4.14 -11.72 0.25
N ILE A 33 -3.80 -11.24 -0.95
CA ILE A 33 -3.88 -9.81 -1.24
C ILE A 33 -5.34 -9.41 -1.10
N PRO A 34 -5.66 -8.39 -0.29
CA PRO A 34 -7.03 -7.93 -0.13
C PRO A 34 -7.65 -7.59 -1.48
N ARG A 35 -8.85 -8.11 -1.74
CA ARG A 35 -9.49 -7.99 -3.06
C ARG A 35 -10.01 -6.60 -3.32
N VAL A 36 -10.38 -5.86 -2.28
CA VAL A 36 -10.98 -4.52 -2.37
C VAL A 36 -9.99 -3.50 -1.83
N LEU A 37 -9.69 -2.50 -2.64
CA LEU A 37 -8.86 -1.35 -2.28
C LEU A 37 -9.72 -0.09 -2.36
N GLN A 38 -9.92 0.57 -1.23
CA GLN A 38 -10.48 1.90 -1.17
C GLN A 38 -9.34 2.91 -1.17
N ILE A 39 -9.43 3.92 -2.02
CA ILE A 39 -8.49 5.05 -2.06
C ILE A 39 -9.27 6.32 -1.81
N THR A 40 -8.92 7.03 -0.74
CA THR A 40 -9.35 8.40 -0.50
C THR A 40 -8.25 9.36 -0.97
N ARG A 41 -8.61 10.38 -1.74
CA ARG A 41 -7.70 11.43 -2.24
C ARG A 41 -8.12 12.76 -1.68
N GLU A 42 -7.24 13.41 -0.95
CA GLU A 42 -7.45 14.71 -0.31
C GLU A 42 -6.55 15.76 -0.94
N PHE A 43 -7.15 16.69 -1.65
CA PHE A 43 -6.43 17.78 -2.28
C PHE A 43 -6.41 18.97 -1.33
N THR A 44 -5.24 19.34 -0.84
CA THR A 44 -5.09 20.42 0.13
C THR A 44 -5.13 21.80 -0.52
N LYS A 45 -5.73 22.76 0.18
CA LYS A 45 -5.67 24.18 -0.19
C LYS A 45 -4.22 24.66 -0.23
N PRO A 46 -3.87 25.65 -1.05
CA PRO A 46 -2.53 26.24 -1.06
C PRO A 46 -2.07 26.65 0.36
N GLY A 47 -0.88 26.22 0.75
CA GLY A 47 -0.29 26.48 2.06
C GLY A 47 -0.86 25.63 3.21
N LYS A 48 -1.75 24.68 2.95
CA LYS A 48 -2.35 23.79 3.96
C LYS A 48 -1.79 22.37 3.93
N ALA A 49 -0.93 22.03 2.98
CA ALA A 49 -0.22 20.75 2.92
C ALA A 49 0.90 20.64 3.98
N GLY A 50 1.51 19.46 4.08
CA GLY A 50 2.64 19.17 4.96
C GLY A 50 2.24 19.11 6.43
N MET A 51 3.05 19.67 7.32
CA MET A 51 2.88 19.52 8.78
C MET A 51 1.50 19.91 9.31
N VAL A 52 0.82 20.86 8.67
CA VAL A 52 -0.52 21.30 9.11
C VAL A 52 -1.53 20.18 8.85
N HIS A 53 -1.50 19.61 7.65
CA HIS A 53 -2.36 18.48 7.27
C HIS A 53 -1.96 17.21 8.01
N ASP A 54 -0.66 16.89 8.13
CA ASP A 54 -0.17 15.76 8.93
C ASP A 54 -0.71 15.78 10.37
N LYS A 55 -0.83 16.97 10.95
CA LYS A 55 -1.37 17.14 12.31
C LYS A 55 -2.88 16.89 12.35
N ALA A 56 -3.64 17.35 11.37
CA ALA A 56 -5.07 17.08 11.29
C ALA A 56 -5.31 15.56 11.15
N GLU A 57 -4.60 14.92 10.23
CA GLU A 57 -4.67 13.49 9.98
C GLU A 57 -4.27 12.64 11.19
N SER A 58 -3.34 13.10 12.00
CA SER A 58 -2.97 12.39 13.23
C SER A 58 -4.13 12.21 14.23
N ALA A 59 -5.20 13.01 14.11
CA ALA A 59 -6.39 12.86 14.95
C ALA A 59 -7.18 11.59 14.58
N PHE A 60 -7.26 11.25 13.29
CA PHE A 60 -7.84 9.98 12.81
C PHE A 60 -7.02 8.79 13.32
N VAL A 61 -5.70 8.84 13.17
CA VAL A 61 -4.80 7.79 13.68
C VAL A 61 -5.00 7.58 15.17
N GLN A 62 -5.11 8.65 15.96
CA GLN A 62 -5.35 8.57 17.40
C GLN A 62 -6.74 8.00 17.72
N ALA A 63 -7.79 8.35 16.96
CA ALA A 63 -9.13 7.83 17.15
C ALA A 63 -9.16 6.31 16.91
N MET A 64 -8.59 5.85 15.79
CA MET A 64 -8.50 4.43 15.44
C MET A 64 -7.67 3.65 16.46
N SER A 65 -6.53 4.19 16.89
CA SER A 65 -5.65 3.57 17.89
C SER A 65 -6.34 3.42 19.25
N ARG A 66 -7.05 4.45 19.75
CA ARG A 66 -7.81 4.38 21.01
C ARG A 66 -8.94 3.35 20.93
N ALA A 67 -9.60 3.25 19.80
CA ALA A 67 -10.65 2.27 19.58
C ALA A 67 -10.11 0.85 19.35
N LYS A 68 -8.78 0.70 19.13
CA LYS A 68 -8.14 -0.56 18.70
C LYS A 68 -8.83 -1.12 17.47
N SER A 69 -9.09 -0.25 16.48
CA SER A 69 -9.72 -0.67 15.24
C SER A 69 -8.92 -1.79 14.57
N PRO A 70 -9.58 -2.86 14.10
CA PRO A 70 -8.91 -3.92 13.37
C PRO A 70 -8.51 -3.51 11.94
N THR A 71 -9.16 -2.48 11.40
CA THR A 71 -8.91 -2.00 10.03
C THR A 71 -7.80 -0.97 10.03
N HIS A 72 -6.77 -1.26 9.23
CA HIS A 72 -5.58 -0.42 9.09
C HIS A 72 -5.60 0.30 7.74
N TYR A 73 -4.91 1.45 7.68
CA TYR A 73 -4.72 2.19 6.44
C TYR A 73 -3.34 2.83 6.36
N ILE A 74 -2.90 3.08 5.12
CA ILE A 74 -1.64 3.75 4.83
C ILE A 74 -1.94 5.13 4.28
N GLY A 75 -1.44 6.17 4.95
CA GLY A 75 -1.46 7.54 4.47
C GLY A 75 -0.17 7.87 3.72
N MET A 76 -0.29 8.63 2.64
CA MET A 76 0.83 9.00 1.76
C MET A 76 0.72 10.45 1.33
N THR A 77 1.87 11.07 1.07
CA THR A 77 1.95 12.44 0.54
C THR A 77 2.49 12.41 -0.90
N SER A 78 1.87 13.18 -1.79
CA SER A 78 2.33 13.27 -3.18
C SER A 78 3.71 13.92 -3.29
N LEU A 79 4.59 13.31 -4.08
CA LEU A 79 5.87 13.89 -4.53
C LEU A 79 5.77 14.43 -5.95
N SER A 80 4.69 14.17 -6.65
CA SER A 80 4.45 14.62 -8.02
C SER A 80 3.00 15.03 -8.23
N GLY A 81 2.76 15.86 -9.23
CA GLY A 81 1.45 16.35 -9.61
C GLY A 81 0.84 17.34 -8.62
N LYS A 82 -0.49 17.44 -8.58
CA LYS A 82 -1.21 18.34 -7.65
C LYS A 82 -0.97 17.89 -6.20
N PRO A 83 -0.65 18.81 -5.26
CA PRO A 83 -0.47 18.47 -3.85
C PRO A 83 -1.70 17.79 -3.27
N ARG A 84 -1.50 16.59 -2.72
CA ARG A 84 -2.56 15.78 -2.11
C ARG A 84 -2.01 14.72 -1.17
N ALA A 85 -2.87 14.27 -0.28
CA ALA A 85 -2.69 13.02 0.45
C ALA A 85 -3.51 11.90 -0.21
N LEU A 86 -3.06 10.68 -0.01
CA LEU A 86 -3.77 9.45 -0.35
C LEU A 86 -3.86 8.57 0.87
N PHE A 87 -5.02 7.96 1.06
CA PHE A 87 -5.25 6.95 2.09
C PHE A 87 -5.70 5.66 1.41
N LEU A 88 -4.94 4.60 1.62
CA LEU A 88 -5.23 3.27 1.09
C LEU A 88 -5.74 2.39 2.22
N THR A 89 -6.99 1.97 2.12
CA THR A 89 -7.60 0.98 3.00
C THR A 89 -7.93 -0.27 2.20
N GLN A 90 -7.56 -1.43 2.73
CA GLN A 90 -7.75 -2.71 2.04
C GLN A 90 -8.71 -3.59 2.83
N PHE A 91 -9.60 -4.27 2.09
CA PHE A 91 -10.56 -5.22 2.63
C PHE A 91 -10.48 -6.54 1.85
N GLU A 92 -10.66 -7.66 2.54
CA GLU A 92 -10.69 -8.97 1.88
C GLU A 92 -11.90 -9.13 0.95
N SER A 93 -13.01 -8.45 1.28
CA SER A 93 -14.26 -8.47 0.50
C SER A 93 -15.11 -7.24 0.79
N PHE A 94 -16.15 -7.00 -0.01
CA PHE A 94 -17.18 -6.00 0.28
C PHE A 94 -17.94 -6.31 1.57
N GLU A 95 -18.17 -7.58 1.89
CA GLU A 95 -18.76 -7.99 3.17
C GLU A 95 -17.88 -7.59 4.37
N ALA A 96 -16.55 -7.77 4.25
CA ALA A 96 -15.62 -7.33 5.30
C ALA A 96 -15.68 -5.82 5.48
N TRP A 97 -15.76 -5.05 4.39
CA TRP A 97 -15.93 -3.61 4.43
C TRP A 97 -17.27 -3.19 5.09
N GLU A 98 -18.37 -3.85 4.73
CA GLU A 98 -19.67 -3.59 5.37
C GLU A 98 -19.63 -3.84 6.89
N LYS A 99 -19.00 -4.94 7.33
CA LYS A 99 -18.83 -5.26 8.75
C LYS A 99 -17.99 -4.21 9.47
N ASP A 100 -16.95 -3.68 8.82
CA ASP A 100 -16.12 -2.61 9.38
C ASP A 100 -16.93 -1.33 9.57
N ASN A 101 -17.68 -0.89 8.57
CA ASN A 101 -18.57 0.26 8.67
C ASN A 101 -19.57 0.12 9.82
N GLN A 102 -20.22 -1.05 9.93
CA GLN A 102 -21.16 -1.34 11.03
C GLN A 102 -20.47 -1.32 12.41
N ALA A 103 -19.21 -1.76 12.48
CA ALA A 103 -18.44 -1.71 13.73
C ALA A 103 -18.12 -0.26 14.15
N VAL A 104 -17.78 0.59 13.20
CA VAL A 104 -17.56 2.03 13.43
C VAL A 104 -18.86 2.71 13.89
N GLU A 105 -19.99 2.47 13.21
CA GLU A 105 -21.30 3.02 13.57
C GLU A 105 -21.76 2.63 14.99
N LYS A 106 -21.52 1.37 15.38
CA LYS A 106 -21.84 0.88 16.72
C LYS A 106 -20.94 1.45 17.81
N ASN A 107 -19.77 1.97 17.47
CA ASN A 107 -18.83 2.58 18.42
C ASN A 107 -19.01 4.11 18.43
N ALA A 108 -19.98 4.59 19.22
CA ALA A 108 -20.29 6.02 19.30
C ALA A 108 -19.08 6.92 19.66
N ALA A 109 -18.14 6.42 20.46
CA ALA A 109 -16.95 7.19 20.83
C ALA A 109 -15.98 7.34 19.64
N LEU A 110 -15.80 6.27 18.85
CA LEU A 110 -14.99 6.29 17.63
C LEU A 110 -15.65 7.17 16.58
N SER A 111 -16.94 6.95 16.28
CA SER A 111 -17.69 7.73 15.30
C SER A 111 -17.61 9.23 15.59
N ALA A 112 -17.89 9.65 16.83
CA ALA A 112 -17.78 11.05 17.22
C ALA A 112 -16.34 11.60 17.17
N ALA A 113 -15.32 10.77 17.33
CA ALA A 113 -13.93 11.19 17.21
C ALA A 113 -13.53 11.38 15.75
N LEU A 114 -13.97 10.48 14.86
CA LEU A 114 -13.75 10.56 13.41
C LEU A 114 -14.49 11.78 12.82
N ASP A 115 -15.74 12.04 13.23
CA ASP A 115 -16.50 13.23 12.80
C ASP A 115 -15.77 14.53 13.14
N ARG A 116 -15.25 14.65 14.37
CA ARG A 116 -14.47 15.83 14.78
C ARG A 116 -13.17 15.98 13.97
N ALA A 117 -12.48 14.88 13.72
CA ALA A 117 -11.26 14.88 12.91
C ALA A 117 -11.59 15.33 11.47
N SER A 118 -12.65 14.76 10.87
CA SER A 118 -13.11 15.10 9.53
C SER A 118 -13.51 16.57 9.38
N MET A 119 -14.20 17.14 10.36
CA MET A 119 -14.54 18.57 10.35
C MET A 119 -13.29 19.46 10.38
N ALA A 120 -12.31 19.12 11.21
CA ALA A 120 -11.08 19.90 11.34
C ALA A 120 -10.20 19.79 10.10
N ASP A 121 -10.13 18.60 9.50
CA ASP A 121 -9.35 18.35 8.29
C ASP A 121 -10.00 18.99 7.07
N GLY A 122 -11.33 18.94 6.94
CA GLY A 122 -12.07 19.53 5.85
C GLY A 122 -11.81 21.05 5.65
N GLU A 123 -11.45 21.77 6.70
CA GLU A 123 -11.02 23.17 6.60
C GLU A 123 -9.71 23.35 5.81
N LEU A 124 -8.89 22.30 5.70
CA LEU A 124 -7.62 22.31 5.00
C LEU A 124 -7.75 21.88 3.52
N LEU A 125 -8.85 21.24 3.17
CA LEU A 125 -9.05 20.61 1.87
C LEU A 125 -9.71 21.55 0.85
N ASP A 126 -9.21 21.50 -0.38
CA ASP A 126 -9.85 22.08 -1.57
C ASP A 126 -10.93 21.14 -2.11
N SER A 127 -10.64 19.84 -2.11
CA SER A 127 -11.56 18.80 -2.52
C SER A 127 -11.13 17.43 -1.95
N ILE A 128 -12.09 16.53 -1.87
CA ILE A 128 -11.89 15.13 -1.50
C ILE A 128 -12.67 14.26 -2.46
N ASP A 129 -12.11 13.14 -2.85
CA ASP A 129 -12.82 12.09 -3.58
C ASP A 129 -12.41 10.69 -3.14
N GLN A 130 -13.20 9.70 -3.53
CA GLN A 130 -12.97 8.30 -3.20
C GLN A 130 -13.19 7.41 -4.40
N GLY A 131 -12.31 6.42 -4.54
CA GLY A 131 -12.45 5.35 -5.53
C GLY A 131 -12.35 3.99 -4.87
N VAL A 132 -13.10 3.03 -5.39
CA VAL A 132 -13.03 1.63 -5.00
C VAL A 132 -12.51 0.80 -6.16
N PHE A 133 -11.50 0.02 -5.89
CA PHE A 133 -10.78 -0.77 -6.89
C PHE A 133 -10.77 -2.24 -6.50
N VAL A 134 -10.78 -3.12 -7.49
CA VAL A 134 -10.71 -4.56 -7.29
C VAL A 134 -9.39 -5.09 -7.84
N PHE A 135 -8.71 -5.88 -7.02
CA PHE A 135 -7.43 -6.48 -7.37
C PHE A 135 -7.56 -7.47 -8.54
N ASN A 136 -6.64 -7.36 -9.49
CA ASN A 136 -6.53 -8.26 -10.63
C ASN A 136 -5.22 -9.06 -10.53
N GLU A 137 -5.32 -10.29 -10.04
CA GLU A 137 -4.18 -11.19 -9.85
C GLU A 137 -3.52 -11.59 -11.16
N GLU A 138 -4.32 -11.83 -12.20
CA GLU A 138 -3.84 -12.29 -13.51
C GLU A 138 -2.89 -11.29 -14.17
N LEU A 139 -3.20 -10.01 -14.04
CA LEU A 139 -2.42 -8.91 -14.62
C LEU A 139 -1.28 -8.43 -13.71
N SER A 140 -1.23 -8.87 -12.46
CA SER A 140 -0.22 -8.48 -11.49
C SER A 140 1.04 -9.35 -11.61
N LEU A 141 2.21 -8.77 -11.29
CA LEU A 141 3.50 -9.46 -11.28
C LEU A 141 4.08 -9.43 -9.87
N ARG A 142 4.33 -10.58 -9.26
CA ARG A 142 4.89 -10.70 -7.89
C ARG A 142 4.30 -9.67 -6.92
N PRO A 143 2.97 -9.56 -6.81
CA PRO A 143 2.27 -8.40 -6.21
C PRO A 143 2.29 -8.35 -4.69
N ARG A 144 3.24 -9.01 -4.03
CA ARG A 144 3.33 -9.15 -2.57
C ARG A 144 4.66 -8.62 -2.01
N PRO A 145 5.00 -7.34 -2.23
CA PRO A 145 6.13 -6.76 -1.50
C PRO A 145 5.78 -6.65 -0.01
N ASP A 146 6.80 -6.72 0.84
CA ASP A 146 6.63 -6.36 2.25
C ASP A 146 6.45 -4.85 2.37
N LEU A 147 5.19 -4.39 2.41
CA LEU A 147 4.85 -2.97 2.48
C LEU A 147 5.41 -2.29 3.73
N SER A 148 5.65 -3.03 4.83
CA SER A 148 6.23 -2.46 6.04
C SER A 148 7.63 -1.88 5.81
N GLN A 149 8.36 -2.45 4.84
CA GLN A 149 9.72 -2.03 4.47
C GLN A 149 9.75 -0.97 3.35
N MET A 150 8.60 -0.64 2.78
CA MET A 150 8.51 0.32 1.68
C MET A 150 8.42 1.75 2.19
N ARG A 151 8.83 2.70 1.33
CA ARG A 151 8.84 4.14 1.65
C ARG A 151 8.11 4.97 0.61
N TYR A 152 7.94 4.42 -0.59
CA TYR A 152 7.35 5.10 -1.73
C TYR A 152 6.38 4.18 -2.45
N LEU A 153 5.44 4.79 -3.15
CA LEU A 153 4.51 4.09 -4.03
C LEU A 153 4.41 4.83 -5.37
N ASP A 154 4.74 4.14 -6.45
CA ASP A 154 4.36 4.55 -7.79
C ASP A 154 2.92 4.13 -8.06
N ILE A 155 2.12 5.07 -8.54
CA ILE A 155 0.76 4.82 -9.02
C ILE A 155 0.67 5.27 -10.46
N SER A 156 0.59 4.29 -11.37
CA SER A 156 0.25 4.55 -12.76
C SER A 156 -1.24 4.35 -12.94
N VAL A 157 -1.91 5.36 -13.49
CA VAL A 157 -3.33 5.34 -13.81
C VAL A 157 -3.45 5.24 -15.33
N TYR A 158 -4.22 4.28 -15.81
CA TYR A 158 -4.52 4.11 -17.22
C TYR A 158 -6.01 4.21 -17.46
N HIS A 159 -6.39 4.99 -18.46
CA HIS A 159 -7.76 5.05 -18.96
C HIS A 159 -7.82 4.32 -20.29
N VAL A 160 -8.55 3.23 -20.33
CA VAL A 160 -8.72 2.36 -21.49
C VAL A 160 -9.98 2.78 -22.24
N ARG A 161 -9.87 2.95 -23.56
CA ARG A 161 -11.01 3.31 -24.41
C ARG A 161 -12.13 2.28 -24.31
N PRO A 162 -13.39 2.69 -24.34
CA PRO A 162 -14.52 1.77 -24.39
C PRO A 162 -14.37 0.73 -25.50
N GLY A 163 -14.59 -0.54 -25.17
CA GLY A 163 -14.43 -1.66 -26.10
C GLY A 163 -13.04 -2.27 -26.18
N HIS A 164 -12.00 -1.65 -25.61
CA HIS A 164 -10.59 -2.09 -25.69
C HIS A 164 -10.07 -2.81 -24.45
N ASN A 165 -10.94 -3.34 -23.58
CA ASN A 165 -10.51 -4.08 -22.38
C ASN A 165 -9.67 -5.33 -22.70
N LYS A 166 -9.95 -5.97 -23.86
CA LYS A 166 -9.13 -7.11 -24.30
C LYS A 166 -7.73 -6.66 -24.69
N ASP A 167 -7.61 -5.55 -25.42
CA ASP A 167 -6.32 -5.02 -25.83
C ASP A 167 -5.48 -4.61 -24.61
N TRP A 168 -6.12 -3.99 -23.60
CA TRP A 168 -5.48 -3.73 -22.31
C TRP A 168 -4.95 -5.00 -21.67
N THR A 169 -5.75 -6.06 -21.61
CA THR A 169 -5.32 -7.35 -21.07
C THR A 169 -4.12 -7.91 -21.84
N ASP A 170 -4.15 -7.85 -23.15
CA ASP A 170 -3.06 -8.31 -24.02
C ASP A 170 -1.79 -7.47 -23.81
N ILE A 171 -1.90 -6.15 -23.70
CA ILE A 171 -0.79 -5.24 -23.35
C ILE A 171 -0.13 -5.66 -22.04
N VAL A 172 -0.93 -5.77 -20.98
CA VAL A 172 -0.38 -6.05 -19.64
C VAL A 172 0.24 -7.44 -19.58
N LYS A 173 -0.33 -8.43 -20.27
CA LYS A 173 0.27 -9.78 -20.38
C LYS A 173 1.60 -9.75 -21.13
N MET A 174 1.68 -9.08 -22.27
CA MET A 174 2.95 -8.92 -23.01
C MET A 174 4.04 -8.26 -22.14
N VAL A 175 3.67 -7.20 -21.43
CA VAL A 175 4.58 -6.50 -20.52
C VAL A 175 5.00 -7.41 -19.38
N LYS A 176 4.04 -8.07 -18.71
CA LYS A 176 4.29 -9.00 -17.61
C LYS A 176 5.24 -10.13 -18.00
N ASP A 177 4.93 -10.85 -19.09
CA ASP A 177 5.71 -11.99 -19.57
C ASP A 177 7.16 -11.60 -19.89
N THR A 178 7.36 -10.39 -20.38
CA THR A 178 8.69 -9.86 -20.71
C THR A 178 9.45 -9.45 -19.44
N TYR A 179 8.81 -8.72 -18.54
CA TYR A 179 9.43 -8.34 -17.24
C TYR A 179 9.75 -9.55 -16.38
N GLU A 180 8.88 -10.56 -16.39
CA GLU A 180 9.10 -11.78 -15.61
C GLU A 180 10.40 -12.50 -15.97
N LYS A 181 10.79 -12.45 -17.24
CA LYS A 181 12.01 -13.06 -17.79
C LYS A 181 13.24 -12.15 -17.67
N ALA A 182 13.05 -10.86 -17.93
CA ALA A 182 14.16 -9.91 -18.09
C ALA A 182 14.55 -9.20 -16.79
N VAL A 183 13.60 -9.02 -15.84
CA VAL A 183 13.79 -8.22 -14.63
C VAL A 183 13.26 -8.98 -13.42
N PRO A 184 14.10 -9.80 -12.77
CA PRO A 184 13.67 -10.67 -11.65
C PRO A 184 13.03 -9.92 -10.47
N GLU A 185 13.47 -8.70 -10.20
CA GLU A 185 12.98 -7.89 -9.08
C GLU A 185 11.72 -7.08 -9.41
N ALA A 186 11.26 -7.08 -10.67
CA ALA A 186 10.06 -6.36 -11.06
C ALA A 186 8.82 -6.91 -10.36
N HIS A 187 8.02 -6.00 -9.82
CA HIS A 187 6.77 -6.35 -9.15
C HIS A 187 5.76 -5.20 -9.27
N TRP A 188 4.49 -5.53 -9.38
CA TRP A 188 3.38 -4.59 -9.34
C TRP A 188 2.06 -5.28 -9.04
N GLY A 189 1.11 -4.52 -8.48
CA GLY A 189 -0.28 -4.93 -8.36
C GLY A 189 -1.16 -4.15 -9.34
N VAL A 190 -2.05 -4.83 -10.05
CA VAL A 190 -3.05 -4.21 -10.91
C VAL A 190 -4.41 -4.21 -10.23
N PHE A 191 -5.08 -3.08 -10.28
CA PHE A 191 -6.41 -2.89 -9.72
C PHE A 191 -7.31 -2.24 -10.77
N ALA A 192 -8.51 -2.77 -10.95
CA ALA A 192 -9.52 -2.19 -11.82
C ALA A 192 -10.49 -1.33 -11.02
N GLN A 193 -10.82 -0.14 -11.49
CA GLN A 193 -11.84 0.70 -10.87
C GLN A 193 -13.20 0.02 -10.91
N PHE A 194 -13.90 0.01 -9.77
CA PHE A 194 -15.20 -0.61 -9.63
C PHE A 194 -16.28 0.40 -9.28
N TYR A 195 -16.00 1.32 -8.34
CA TYR A 195 -16.89 2.43 -7.97
C TYR A 195 -16.11 3.74 -7.83
N GLY A 196 -16.81 4.87 -7.92
CA GLY A 196 -16.28 6.20 -7.64
C GLY A 196 -15.41 6.78 -8.75
N GLY A 197 -15.59 6.34 -10.00
CA GLY A 197 -14.87 6.89 -11.16
C GLY A 197 -15.28 6.24 -12.46
N GLU A 198 -14.57 6.56 -13.52
CA GLU A 198 -14.87 6.13 -14.89
C GLU A 198 -14.53 4.67 -15.12
N GLY A 199 -15.40 3.94 -15.82
CA GLY A 199 -15.12 2.58 -16.29
C GLY A 199 -13.91 2.56 -17.22
N GLY A 200 -13.17 1.42 -17.23
CA GLY A 200 -11.93 1.32 -18.00
C GLY A 200 -10.71 1.97 -17.33
N THR A 201 -10.84 2.41 -16.07
CA THR A 201 -9.72 2.92 -15.29
C THR A 201 -9.01 1.77 -14.56
N TYR A 202 -7.70 1.71 -14.75
CA TYR A 202 -6.82 0.74 -14.09
C TYR A 202 -5.70 1.45 -13.35
N LEU A 203 -5.36 0.92 -12.18
CA LEU A 203 -4.18 1.33 -11.41
C LEU A 203 -3.13 0.23 -11.48
N VAL A 204 -1.89 0.63 -11.70
CA VAL A 204 -0.71 -0.23 -11.51
C VAL A 204 0.09 0.36 -10.35
N LEU A 205 0.20 -0.39 -9.27
CA LEU A 205 0.84 0.03 -8.03
C LEU A 205 2.19 -0.68 -7.89
N THR A 206 3.27 0.10 -7.72
CA THR A 206 4.62 -0.42 -7.48
C THR A 206 5.19 0.19 -6.21
N ALA A 207 5.34 -0.61 -5.16
CA ALA A 207 5.95 -0.17 -3.91
C ALA A 207 7.48 -0.19 -4.01
N ARG A 208 8.16 0.79 -3.38
CA ARG A 208 9.61 0.95 -3.45
C ARG A 208 10.21 1.25 -2.08
N LYS A 209 11.38 0.68 -1.82
CA LYS A 209 12.15 0.92 -0.58
C LYS A 209 12.83 2.29 -0.59
N SER A 210 13.24 2.75 -1.77
CA SER A 210 13.97 4.03 -1.92
C SER A 210 13.78 4.61 -3.31
N LEU A 211 14.11 5.89 -3.48
CA LEU A 211 14.15 6.54 -4.80
C LEU A 211 15.26 5.98 -5.71
N THR A 212 16.28 5.32 -5.15
CA THR A 212 17.29 4.60 -5.95
C THR A 212 16.65 3.48 -6.80
N GLU A 213 15.52 2.91 -6.36
CA GLU A 213 14.80 1.93 -7.17
C GLU A 213 14.08 2.58 -8.37
N VAL A 214 13.76 3.87 -8.27
CA VAL A 214 13.28 4.66 -9.43
C VAL A 214 14.41 4.82 -10.44
N ASP A 215 15.63 5.15 -9.99
CA ASP A 215 16.80 5.24 -10.89
C ASP A 215 17.06 3.89 -11.58
N ARG A 216 16.95 2.79 -10.83
CA ARG A 216 17.09 1.43 -11.37
C ARG A 216 16.06 1.14 -12.47
N SER A 217 14.82 1.64 -12.36
CA SER A 217 13.77 1.39 -13.35
C SER A 217 14.13 1.86 -14.77
N PHE A 218 15.07 2.82 -14.91
CA PHE A 218 15.58 3.21 -16.23
C PHE A 218 16.44 2.11 -16.86
N LEU A 219 17.20 1.35 -16.06
CA LEU A 219 17.94 0.17 -16.53
C LEU A 219 16.99 -0.98 -16.83
N ASP A 220 16.03 -1.21 -15.95
CA ASP A 220 14.99 -2.25 -16.11
C ASP A 220 14.22 -2.03 -17.43
N THR A 221 13.91 -0.78 -17.75
CA THR A 221 13.27 -0.43 -19.03
C THR A 221 14.15 -0.77 -20.24
N LYS A 222 15.47 -0.59 -20.14
CA LYS A 222 16.39 -0.99 -21.22
C LYS A 222 16.42 -2.52 -21.39
N GLN A 223 16.47 -3.25 -20.28
CA GLN A 223 16.43 -4.72 -20.31
C GLN A 223 15.10 -5.23 -20.86
N PHE A 224 13.99 -4.64 -20.45
CA PHE A 224 12.66 -4.92 -20.98
C PHE A 224 12.60 -4.73 -22.50
N ARG A 225 13.04 -3.56 -23.02
CA ARG A 225 13.04 -3.29 -24.46
C ARG A 225 13.90 -4.27 -25.25
N ALA A 226 15.08 -4.60 -24.71
CA ALA A 226 15.96 -5.58 -25.35
C ALA A 226 15.33 -6.98 -25.38
N ALA A 227 14.65 -7.38 -24.31
CA ALA A 227 13.97 -8.69 -24.26
C ALA A 227 12.70 -8.75 -25.11
N MET A 228 11.95 -7.67 -25.21
CA MET A 228 10.75 -7.56 -26.06
C MET A 228 11.11 -7.60 -27.55
N GLY A 229 12.25 -7.06 -27.93
CA GLY A 229 12.69 -6.92 -29.32
C GLY A 229 11.90 -5.88 -30.10
N GLU A 230 12.37 -5.56 -31.34
CA GLU A 230 11.76 -4.50 -32.15
C GLU A 230 10.32 -4.82 -32.55
N ASP A 231 10.05 -6.05 -33.01
CA ASP A 231 8.70 -6.46 -33.43
C ASP A 231 7.72 -6.46 -32.24
N GLY A 232 8.18 -6.93 -31.07
CA GLY A 232 7.38 -6.92 -29.84
C GLY A 232 7.05 -5.49 -29.39
N MET A 233 8.03 -4.59 -29.42
CA MET A 233 7.83 -3.18 -29.10
C MET A 233 6.87 -2.50 -30.06
N LYS A 234 7.03 -2.75 -31.37
CA LYS A 234 6.11 -2.22 -32.39
C LYS A 234 4.67 -2.66 -32.14
N LYS A 235 4.46 -3.96 -31.88
CA LYS A 235 3.12 -4.48 -31.55
C LYS A 235 2.55 -3.86 -30.28
N LEU A 236 3.38 -3.69 -29.24
CA LEU A 236 2.99 -3.04 -28.01
C LEU A 236 2.55 -1.59 -28.25
N ASP A 237 3.35 -0.83 -29.01
CA ASP A 237 3.06 0.57 -29.33
C ASP A 237 1.76 0.71 -30.15
N GLU A 238 1.51 -0.20 -31.11
CA GLU A 238 0.27 -0.24 -31.89
C GLU A 238 -0.96 -0.49 -30.99
N LEU A 239 -0.88 -1.48 -30.07
CA LEU A 239 -1.96 -1.75 -29.12
C LEU A 239 -2.23 -0.59 -28.19
N VAL A 240 -1.16 0.02 -27.64
CA VAL A 240 -1.26 1.19 -26.75
C VAL A 240 -1.93 2.36 -27.48
N ALA A 241 -1.52 2.65 -28.72
CA ALA A 241 -2.04 3.77 -29.49
C ALA A 241 -3.57 3.68 -29.75
N VAL A 242 -4.11 2.47 -29.92
CA VAL A 242 -5.53 2.29 -30.18
C VAL A 242 -6.37 2.15 -28.92
N SER A 243 -5.82 1.59 -27.84
CA SER A 243 -6.60 1.19 -26.68
C SER A 243 -6.48 2.13 -25.48
N ILE A 244 -5.34 2.81 -25.30
CA ILE A 244 -5.14 3.71 -24.16
C ILE A 244 -5.54 5.13 -24.52
N GLU A 245 -6.48 5.68 -23.77
CA GLU A 245 -6.91 7.07 -23.95
C GLU A 245 -5.93 8.04 -23.30
N SER A 246 -5.56 7.73 -22.06
CA SER A 246 -4.59 8.52 -21.31
C SER A 246 -3.88 7.68 -20.25
N SER A 247 -2.70 8.14 -19.85
CA SER A 247 -1.98 7.58 -18.72
C SER A 247 -1.38 8.69 -17.84
N MET A 248 -1.31 8.42 -16.55
CA MET A 248 -0.70 9.33 -15.58
C MET A 248 0.16 8.52 -14.61
N HIS A 249 1.35 9.04 -14.32
CA HIS A 249 2.28 8.41 -13.38
C HIS A 249 2.51 9.34 -12.19
N ASN A 250 2.31 8.84 -11.00
CA ASN A 250 2.43 9.61 -9.76
C ASN A 250 3.30 8.89 -8.76
N LEU A 251 4.12 9.66 -8.05
CA LEU A 251 4.98 9.17 -6.99
C LEU A 251 4.50 9.73 -5.65
N PHE A 252 4.41 8.85 -4.66
CA PHE A 252 4.01 9.17 -3.29
C PHE A 252 5.05 8.69 -2.30
N ALA A 253 5.22 9.43 -1.20
CA ALA A 253 5.96 8.97 -0.04
C ALA A 253 5.00 8.49 1.05
N PHE A 254 5.28 7.36 1.68
CA PHE A 254 4.53 6.90 2.85
C PHE A 254 4.72 7.87 4.00
N ASN A 255 3.63 8.20 4.69
CA ASN A 255 3.64 9.13 5.81
C ASN A 255 3.17 8.43 7.10
N PRO A 256 4.08 8.07 8.01
CA PRO A 256 3.72 7.40 9.26
C PRO A 256 2.82 8.21 10.18
N ARG A 257 2.79 9.55 10.06
CA ARG A 257 1.93 10.42 10.89
C ARG A 257 0.46 10.34 10.48
N MET A 258 0.23 9.97 9.24
CA MET A 258 -1.09 9.89 8.62
C MET A 258 -1.51 8.43 8.41
N SER A 259 -0.76 7.47 8.94
CA SER A 259 -1.00 6.04 8.76
C SER A 259 -1.38 5.37 10.07
N TYR A 260 -2.44 4.57 10.05
CA TYR A 260 -2.78 3.66 11.11
C TYR A 260 -2.44 2.23 10.66
N VAL A 261 -1.25 1.77 11.04
CA VAL A 261 -0.70 0.48 10.63
C VAL A 261 -0.69 -0.52 11.78
N ALA A 262 -0.55 -1.80 11.46
CA ALA A 262 -0.49 -2.87 12.45
C ALA A 262 0.71 -2.70 13.40
N ASP A 263 0.54 -3.09 14.66
CA ASP A 263 1.59 -3.01 15.69
C ASP A 263 2.87 -3.75 15.29
N GLU A 264 2.76 -4.79 14.46
CA GLU A 264 3.90 -5.55 13.95
C GLU A 264 4.80 -4.68 13.06
N TRP A 265 4.23 -3.80 12.24
CA TRP A 265 5.00 -2.87 11.42
C TRP A 265 5.79 -1.89 12.30
N ILE A 266 5.14 -1.36 13.34
CA ILE A 266 5.76 -0.44 14.30
C ILE A 266 6.90 -1.11 15.08
N LYS A 267 6.76 -2.40 15.41
CA LYS A 267 7.80 -3.17 16.10
C LYS A 267 9.00 -3.50 15.22
N ASN A 268 8.72 -3.77 13.94
CA ASN A 268 9.74 -4.26 13.01
C ASN A 268 10.51 -3.14 12.30
N ASP A 269 9.95 -1.92 12.25
CA ASP A 269 10.57 -0.80 11.55
C ASP A 269 10.29 0.54 12.24
N ASP A 270 11.35 1.20 12.67
CA ASP A 270 11.31 2.50 13.35
C ASP A 270 10.69 3.63 12.50
N PHE A 271 10.62 3.43 11.19
CA PHE A 271 9.96 4.37 10.30
C PHE A 271 8.49 4.59 10.69
N TRP A 272 7.78 3.53 11.12
CA TRP A 272 6.37 3.57 11.47
C TRP A 272 6.10 4.02 12.90
N LYS A 273 7.14 4.22 13.73
CA LYS A 273 6.97 4.72 15.10
C LYS A 273 6.36 6.11 15.09
N PRO A 274 5.39 6.41 15.98
CA PRO A 274 4.85 7.75 16.13
C PRO A 274 5.98 8.76 16.38
N LYS A 275 6.18 9.67 15.45
CA LYS A 275 7.15 10.76 15.65
C LYS A 275 6.47 11.87 16.41
N ALA A 276 7.00 12.23 17.58
CA ALA A 276 6.56 13.42 18.31
C ALA A 276 6.56 14.62 17.34
N ALA A 277 5.49 15.43 17.38
CA ALA A 277 5.43 16.64 16.61
C ALA A 277 6.67 17.48 16.99
N ALA A 278 7.55 17.77 16.04
CA ALA A 278 8.65 18.68 16.26
C ALA A 278 8.05 20.02 16.71
N MET A 279 8.32 20.42 17.95
CA MET A 279 7.95 21.76 18.38
C MET A 279 8.64 22.75 17.45
N PRO A 280 7.92 23.75 16.92
CA PRO A 280 8.57 24.81 16.16
C PRO A 280 9.68 25.39 17.02
N ALA A 281 10.90 25.44 16.51
CA ALA A 281 11.99 26.12 17.17
C ALA A 281 11.50 27.53 17.50
N VAL A 282 11.43 27.87 18.77
CA VAL A 282 11.12 29.22 19.24
C VAL A 282 12.18 30.10 18.63
N ALA A 283 11.81 30.97 17.68
CA ALA A 283 12.71 31.95 17.11
C ALA A 283 13.35 32.71 18.28
N ALA A 284 14.67 32.59 18.41
CA ALA A 284 15.42 33.34 19.40
C ALA A 284 15.11 34.83 19.19
N LYS A 285 14.56 35.49 20.23
CA LYS A 285 14.38 36.94 20.21
C LYS A 285 15.73 37.58 19.84
N PRO A 286 15.74 38.53 18.89
CA PRO A 286 16.96 39.29 18.64
C PRO A 286 17.37 40.02 19.91
N ALA A 287 18.65 39.89 20.29
CA ALA A 287 19.23 40.60 21.41
C ALA A 287 19.02 42.08 21.20
N THR A 288 18.39 42.74 22.14
CA THR A 288 18.31 44.23 22.20
C THR A 288 19.72 44.78 22.37
N GLU A 289 20.22 45.44 21.35
CA GLU A 289 21.44 46.26 21.47
C GLU A 289 21.19 47.40 22.45
N ASP A 290 21.80 47.29 23.63
CA ASP A 290 21.94 48.43 24.58
C ASP A 290 22.80 49.51 23.93
N LYS A 291 22.17 50.56 23.42
CA LYS A 291 22.85 51.80 23.06
C LYS A 291 23.28 52.46 24.38
N LYS A 292 24.54 52.22 24.76
CA LYS A 292 25.23 53.09 25.75
C LYS A 292 25.37 54.48 25.17
N ALA A 293 24.62 55.40 25.71
CA ALA A 293 24.91 56.84 25.58
C ALA A 293 26.24 57.14 26.27
N LYS A 294 27.12 57.87 25.62
CA LYS A 294 28.32 58.47 26.17
C LYS A 294 28.13 59.98 26.24
N PRO A 295 28.71 60.60 27.26
CA PRO A 295 28.44 61.98 27.71
C PRO A 295 28.88 63.05 26.72
#